data_e67d717e93949c8c55c696a14b22b0b8
#
_entry.id   e67d717e93949c8c55c696a14b22b0b8
#
_cell.length_a   1.000
_cell.length_b   1.000
_cell.length_c   1.000
_cell.angle_alpha   90.00
_cell.angle_beta   90.00
_cell.angle_gamma   90.00
#
_symmetry.space_group_name_H-M   'P 1'
#
loop_
_entity.id
_entity.type
_entity.pdbx_description
1 polymer ?
#
loop_
_entity_poly.entity_id
_entity_poly.type
_entity_poly.pdbx_seq_one_letter_code
_entity_poly.pdbx_strand_id
1 'polypeptide(L)'
;MKKKSRWIGFARIAIVFFLIVLFISAYLFFKEVKRDVLYGSRAYGLETLNECFDNGEYQRLYQYAISNKYAEDELSADTSQYEAFGRYYHYYTLALSHEDNGEYLKKMASEKEKISWKKILNVIETLENNMK
;
A
#
# COMPACT_ATOMS: atom_id res chain seq x y z
N MET A 1 -9.70 47.09 -39.12
CA MET A 1 -10.11 45.71 -39.33
C MET A 1 -8.98 44.69 -39.20
N LYS A 2 -7.75 44.98 -39.59
CA LYS A 2 -6.62 44.05 -39.44
C LYS A 2 -6.25 43.70 -37.99
N LYS A 3 -6.55 44.57 -37.00
CA LYS A 3 -6.28 44.32 -35.57
C LYS A 3 -7.22 43.28 -34.95
N LYS A 4 -8.50 43.21 -35.35
CA LYS A 4 -9.45 42.19 -34.84
C LYS A 4 -9.11 40.79 -35.30
N SER A 5 -8.64 40.61 -36.51
CA SER A 5 -8.27 39.30 -37.05
C SER A 5 -6.99 38.72 -36.41
N ARG A 6 -6.04 39.56 -36.03
CA ARG A 6 -4.86 39.16 -35.23
C ARG A 6 -5.21 38.72 -33.82
N TRP A 7 -6.13 39.43 -33.17
CA TRP A 7 -6.60 39.11 -31.85
C TRP A 7 -7.36 37.77 -31.82
N ILE A 8 -8.21 37.51 -32.83
CA ILE A 8 -8.94 36.24 -32.95
C ILE A 8 -7.98 35.08 -33.20
N GLY A 9 -6.95 35.28 -34.02
CA GLY A 9 -5.90 34.28 -34.23
C GLY A 9 -5.10 33.98 -32.97
N PHE A 10 -4.75 35.04 -32.21
CA PHE A 10 -4.01 34.92 -30.95
C PHE A 10 -4.86 34.22 -29.89
N ALA A 11 -6.14 34.57 -29.78
CA ALA A 11 -7.07 33.92 -28.86
C ALA A 11 -7.26 32.42 -29.16
N ARG A 12 -7.35 32.04 -30.44
CA ARG A 12 -7.42 30.66 -30.87
C ARG A 12 -6.18 29.87 -30.50
N ILE A 13 -5.00 30.43 -30.69
CA ILE A 13 -3.72 29.81 -30.34
C ILE A 13 -3.66 29.64 -28.79
N ALA A 14 -4.06 30.65 -28.02
CA ALA A 14 -4.09 30.58 -26.57
C ALA A 14 -5.06 29.49 -26.06
N ILE A 15 -6.23 29.37 -26.68
CA ILE A 15 -7.23 28.33 -26.31
C ILE A 15 -6.67 26.94 -26.62
N VAL A 16 -6.07 26.74 -27.78
CA VAL A 16 -5.46 25.46 -28.18
C VAL A 16 -4.33 25.09 -27.20
N PHE A 17 -3.46 26.05 -26.90
CA PHE A 17 -2.38 25.84 -25.94
C PHE A 17 -2.92 25.47 -24.53
N PHE A 18 -3.93 26.18 -24.07
CA PHE A 18 -4.59 25.88 -22.78
C PHE A 18 -5.19 24.49 -22.75
N LEU A 19 -5.86 24.07 -23.84
CA LEU A 19 -6.42 22.72 -23.95
C LEU A 19 -5.33 21.65 -23.91
N ILE A 20 -4.20 21.88 -24.58
CA ILE A 20 -3.07 20.93 -24.57
C ILE A 20 -2.51 20.80 -23.14
N VAL A 21 -2.31 21.91 -22.43
CA VAL A 21 -1.84 21.91 -21.03
C VAL A 21 -2.82 21.17 -20.14
N LEU A 22 -4.12 21.41 -20.34
CA LEU A 22 -5.18 20.77 -19.57
C LEU A 22 -5.20 19.25 -19.80
N PHE A 23 -5.06 18.81 -21.05
CA PHE A 23 -4.98 17.39 -21.41
C PHE A 23 -3.76 16.71 -20.81
N ILE A 24 -2.59 17.36 -20.85
CA ILE A 24 -1.35 16.82 -20.25
C ILE A 24 -1.52 16.71 -18.73
N SER A 25 -2.08 17.73 -18.09
CA SER A 25 -2.31 17.73 -16.64
C SER A 25 -3.30 16.63 -16.23
N ALA A 26 -4.39 16.46 -16.96
CA ALA A 26 -5.37 15.40 -16.73
C ALA A 26 -4.73 14.00 -16.92
N TYR A 27 -3.90 13.84 -17.94
CA TYR A 27 -3.21 12.58 -18.20
C TYR A 27 -2.25 12.22 -17.08
N LEU A 28 -1.44 13.18 -16.61
CA LEU A 28 -0.50 12.96 -15.51
C LEU A 28 -1.24 12.66 -14.21
N PHE A 29 -2.31 13.40 -13.92
CA PHE A 29 -3.16 13.14 -12.76
C PHE A 29 -3.79 11.75 -12.80
N PHE A 30 -4.34 11.38 -13.95
CA PHE A 30 -4.95 10.06 -14.15
C PHE A 30 -3.95 8.93 -14.02
N LYS A 31 -2.72 9.14 -14.52
CA LYS A 31 -1.63 8.19 -14.40
C LYS A 31 -1.22 7.98 -12.93
N GLU A 32 -1.14 9.04 -12.13
CA GLU A 32 -0.84 8.94 -10.70
C GLU A 32 -1.96 8.25 -9.92
N VAL A 33 -3.22 8.64 -10.14
CA VAL A 33 -4.39 8.01 -9.52
C VAL A 33 -4.48 6.54 -9.89
N LYS A 34 -4.29 6.21 -11.17
CA LYS A 34 -4.27 4.82 -11.62
C LYS A 34 -3.15 4.02 -10.98
N ARG A 35 -1.97 4.63 -10.83
CA ARG A 35 -0.84 4.01 -10.12
C ARG A 35 -1.19 3.76 -8.66
N ASP A 36 -1.76 4.74 -7.97
CA ASP A 36 -2.11 4.64 -6.57
C ASP A 36 -3.26 3.66 -6.31
N VAL A 37 -4.24 3.59 -7.20
CA VAL A 37 -5.39 2.68 -7.08
C VAL A 37 -5.05 1.26 -7.52
N LEU A 38 -4.35 1.09 -8.64
CA LEU A 38 -4.03 -0.24 -9.19
C LEU A 38 -2.72 -0.81 -8.66
N TYR A 39 -1.78 0.06 -8.30
CA TYR A 39 -0.44 -0.30 -7.86
C TYR A 39 -0.10 0.25 -6.47
N GLY A 40 -1.12 0.60 -5.68
CA GLY A 40 -0.93 1.16 -4.34
C GLY A 40 0.01 0.33 -3.47
N SER A 41 -0.07 -0.99 -3.59
CA SER A 41 0.86 -1.92 -2.96
C SER A 41 2.28 -1.86 -3.52
N ARG A 42 2.45 -1.52 -4.80
CA ARG A 42 3.77 -1.40 -5.44
C ARG A 42 4.47 -0.08 -5.14
N ALA A 43 3.74 0.93 -4.68
CA ALA A 43 4.33 2.17 -4.19
C ALA A 43 5.05 1.99 -2.84
N TYR A 44 4.75 0.90 -2.12
CA TYR A 44 5.43 0.55 -0.89
C TYR A 44 6.65 -0.32 -1.21
N GLY A 45 7.82 0.31 -1.37
CA GLY A 45 9.09 -0.40 -1.41
C GLY A 45 9.46 -0.96 -0.03
N LEU A 46 10.49 -1.80 0.01
CA LEU A 46 10.97 -2.40 1.26
C LEU A 46 11.28 -1.35 2.33
N GLU A 47 11.81 -0.20 1.94
CA GLU A 47 12.10 0.93 2.84
C GLU A 47 10.84 1.44 3.55
N THR A 48 9.74 1.63 2.81
CA THR A 48 8.47 2.06 3.38
C THR A 48 7.89 1.01 4.34
N LEU A 49 8.02 -0.28 4.01
CA LEU A 49 7.61 -1.36 4.89
C LEU A 49 8.42 -1.42 6.17
N ASN A 50 9.74 -1.18 6.08
CA ASN A 50 10.62 -1.04 7.24
C ASN A 50 10.16 0.11 8.14
N GLU A 51 9.84 1.27 7.58
CA GLU A 51 9.34 2.42 8.32
C GLU A 51 8.01 2.12 9.01
N CYS A 52 7.07 1.50 8.31
CA CYS A 52 5.78 1.10 8.90
C CYS A 52 5.98 0.15 10.08
N PHE A 53 6.88 -0.82 9.96
CA PHE A 53 7.19 -1.75 11.03
C PHE A 53 7.83 -1.05 12.23
N ASP A 54 8.85 -0.21 11.98
CA ASP A 54 9.58 0.50 13.03
C ASP A 54 8.69 1.51 13.78
N ASN A 55 7.71 2.11 13.09
CA ASN A 55 6.76 3.05 13.67
C ASN A 55 5.55 2.38 14.35
N GLY A 56 5.46 1.05 14.31
CA GLY A 56 4.32 0.32 14.90
C GLY A 56 3.05 0.37 14.06
N GLU A 57 3.12 0.78 12.79
CA GLU A 57 1.99 0.86 11.88
C GLU A 57 1.68 -0.51 11.24
N TYR A 58 1.40 -1.51 12.06
CA TYR A 58 1.26 -2.91 11.64
C TYR A 58 0.01 -3.16 10.77
N GLN A 59 -1.03 -2.37 10.94
CA GLN A 59 -2.23 -2.46 10.11
C GLN A 59 -1.95 -2.13 8.64
N ARG A 60 -1.00 -1.23 8.39
CA ARG A 60 -0.56 -0.92 7.03
C ARG A 60 0.15 -2.10 6.36
N LEU A 61 0.89 -2.88 7.12
CA LEU A 61 1.52 -4.10 6.62
C LEU A 61 0.47 -5.14 6.20
N TYR A 62 -0.62 -5.23 6.93
CA TYR A 62 -1.75 -6.08 6.55
C TYR A 62 -2.42 -5.60 5.26
N GLN A 63 -2.67 -4.30 5.11
CA GLN A 63 -3.23 -3.72 3.89
C GLN A 63 -2.33 -4.00 2.68
N TYR A 64 -1.02 -3.90 2.85
CA TYR A 64 -0.05 -4.26 1.83
C TYR A 64 -0.16 -5.74 1.46
N ALA A 65 -0.23 -6.63 2.43
CA ALA A 65 -0.35 -8.06 2.21
C ALA A 65 -1.61 -8.45 1.43
N ILE A 66 -2.75 -7.82 1.71
CA ILE A 66 -4.00 -8.03 0.96
C ILE A 66 -3.85 -7.57 -0.49
N SER A 67 -3.29 -6.38 -0.70
CA SER A 67 -3.13 -5.81 -2.02
C SER A 67 -2.21 -6.66 -2.91
N ASN A 68 -1.16 -7.24 -2.33
CA ASN A 68 -0.22 -8.10 -3.05
C ASN A 68 -0.73 -9.52 -3.32
N LYS A 69 -1.81 -9.93 -2.68
CA LYS A 69 -2.40 -11.24 -2.94
C LYS A 69 -2.79 -11.44 -4.42
N TYR A 70 -3.00 -10.35 -5.14
CA TYR A 70 -3.33 -10.36 -6.56
C TYR A 70 -2.12 -10.16 -7.49
N ALA A 71 -0.94 -9.95 -6.94
CA ALA A 71 0.29 -9.67 -7.69
C ALA A 71 1.38 -10.69 -7.32
N GLU A 72 1.06 -11.98 -7.38
CA GLU A 72 1.92 -13.08 -6.92
C GLU A 72 3.29 -13.14 -7.60
N ASP A 73 3.45 -12.55 -8.78
CA ASP A 73 4.66 -12.70 -9.61
C ASP A 73 5.85 -11.81 -9.22
N GLU A 74 5.71 -10.90 -8.24
CA GLU A 74 6.75 -9.92 -7.91
C GLU A 74 7.13 -9.85 -6.42
N LEU A 75 6.78 -10.88 -5.64
CA LEU A 75 7.13 -10.91 -4.23
C LEU A 75 8.62 -11.19 -4.06
N SER A 76 9.38 -10.18 -3.63
CA SER A 76 10.73 -10.44 -3.16
C SER A 76 10.66 -11.21 -1.84
N ALA A 77 11.65 -12.07 -1.58
CA ALA A 77 11.74 -12.80 -0.31
C ALA A 77 11.72 -11.86 0.90
N ASP A 78 12.21 -10.62 0.72
CA ASP A 78 12.27 -9.62 1.78
C ASP A 78 10.90 -9.04 2.14
N THR A 79 10.02 -8.81 1.15
CA THR A 79 8.67 -8.30 1.42
C THR A 79 7.75 -9.36 2.02
N SER A 80 8.00 -10.65 1.74
CA SER A 80 7.18 -11.76 2.25
C SER A 80 7.16 -11.83 3.78
N GLN A 81 8.24 -11.44 4.45
CA GLN A 81 8.30 -11.39 5.91
C GLN A 81 7.32 -10.38 6.49
N TYR A 82 7.25 -9.18 5.91
CA TYR A 82 6.30 -8.16 6.35
C TYR A 82 4.85 -8.52 6.02
N GLU A 83 4.62 -9.20 4.92
CA GLU A 83 3.28 -9.67 4.56
C GLU A 83 2.77 -10.71 5.55
N ALA A 84 3.59 -11.69 5.88
CA ALA A 84 3.25 -12.71 6.87
C ALA A 84 2.99 -12.07 8.25
N PHE A 85 3.80 -11.10 8.65
CA PHE A 85 3.59 -10.37 9.89
C PHE A 85 2.30 -9.53 9.85
N GLY A 86 2.01 -8.87 8.73
CA GLY A 86 0.77 -8.11 8.56
C GLY A 86 -0.47 -9.00 8.73
N ARG A 87 -0.49 -10.18 8.12
CA ARG A 87 -1.57 -11.17 8.30
C ARG A 87 -1.63 -11.69 9.73
N TYR A 88 -0.48 -11.98 10.35
CA TYR A 88 -0.40 -12.37 11.77
C TYR A 88 -1.06 -11.32 12.67
N TYR A 89 -0.70 -10.05 12.49
CA TYR A 89 -1.23 -8.95 13.27
C TYR A 89 -2.74 -8.79 13.09
N HIS A 90 -3.25 -8.97 11.90
CA HIS A 90 -4.69 -8.94 11.63
C HIS A 90 -5.42 -10.02 12.43
N TYR A 91 -4.94 -11.26 12.38
CA TYR A 91 -5.53 -12.36 13.17
C TYR A 91 -5.36 -12.14 14.67
N TYR A 92 -4.27 -11.54 15.09
CA TYR A 92 -4.06 -11.13 16.48
C TYR A 92 -5.16 -10.17 16.95
N THR A 93 -5.47 -9.13 16.17
CA THR A 93 -6.54 -8.18 16.51
C THR A 93 -7.90 -8.85 16.54
N LEU A 94 -8.18 -9.78 15.64
CA LEU A 94 -9.42 -10.56 15.64
C LEU A 94 -9.49 -11.49 16.85
N ALA A 95 -8.41 -12.14 17.23
CA ALA A 95 -8.35 -13.00 18.41
C ALA A 95 -8.63 -12.23 19.71
N LEU A 96 -8.14 -10.99 19.82
CA LEU A 96 -8.41 -10.14 20.98
C LEU A 96 -9.86 -9.69 21.06
N SER A 97 -10.56 -9.55 19.95
CA SER A 97 -11.92 -9.02 19.88
C SER A 97 -13.01 -10.10 19.94
N HIS A 98 -12.65 -11.36 19.86
CA HIS A 98 -13.59 -12.49 19.88
C HIS A 98 -13.35 -13.42 21.06
N GLU A 99 -14.41 -13.82 21.76
CA GLU A 99 -14.32 -14.79 22.84
C GLU A 99 -13.92 -16.17 22.33
N ASP A 100 -14.53 -16.61 21.22
CA ASP A 100 -14.16 -17.86 20.54
C ASP A 100 -13.09 -17.57 19.49
N ASN A 101 -11.83 -17.63 19.89
CA ASN A 101 -10.69 -17.21 19.10
C ASN A 101 -9.80 -18.36 18.60
N GLY A 102 -10.19 -19.62 18.82
CA GLY A 102 -9.36 -20.79 18.49
C GLY A 102 -8.92 -20.84 17.02
N GLU A 103 -9.81 -20.48 16.09
CA GLU A 103 -9.49 -20.44 14.65
C GLU A 103 -8.47 -19.34 14.33
N TYR A 104 -8.62 -18.16 14.93
CA TYR A 104 -7.67 -17.05 14.74
C TYR A 104 -6.29 -17.37 15.30
N LEU A 105 -6.22 -18.05 16.45
CA LEU A 105 -4.95 -18.49 17.03
C LEU A 105 -4.23 -19.50 16.12
N LYS A 106 -4.94 -20.39 15.46
CA LYS A 106 -4.38 -21.32 14.46
C LYS A 106 -3.82 -20.57 13.24
N LYS A 107 -4.55 -19.58 12.75
CA LYS A 107 -4.10 -18.74 11.62
C LYS A 107 -2.87 -17.92 11.98
N MET A 108 -2.82 -17.36 13.19
CA MET A 108 -1.62 -16.68 13.72
C MET A 108 -0.41 -17.63 13.73
N ALA A 109 -0.56 -18.84 14.25
CA ALA A 109 0.52 -19.82 14.27
C ALA A 109 1.00 -20.18 12.85
N SER A 110 0.08 -20.33 11.91
CA SER A 110 0.41 -20.60 10.49
C SER A 110 1.23 -19.48 9.86
N GLU A 111 0.87 -18.21 10.11
CA GLU A 111 1.63 -17.07 9.59
C GLU A 111 3.00 -16.93 10.28
N LYS A 112 3.07 -17.19 11.58
CA LYS A 112 4.31 -17.16 12.35
C LYS A 112 5.36 -18.14 11.83
N GLU A 113 4.94 -19.33 11.38
CA GLU A 113 5.85 -20.33 10.79
C GLU A 113 6.57 -19.82 9.53
N LYS A 114 5.98 -18.87 8.80
CA LYS A 114 6.54 -18.26 7.59
C LYS A 114 7.59 -17.20 7.90
N ILE A 115 7.72 -16.77 9.16
CA ILE A 115 8.57 -15.66 9.59
C ILE A 115 9.87 -16.20 10.17
N SER A 116 10.99 -15.72 9.63
CA SER A 116 12.34 -16.06 10.08
C SER A 116 13.12 -14.86 10.61
N TRP A 117 12.67 -13.63 10.33
CA TRP A 117 13.37 -12.43 10.79
C TRP A 117 13.21 -12.23 12.28
N LYS A 118 14.36 -12.19 12.98
CA LYS A 118 14.43 -12.09 14.44
C LYS A 118 13.72 -10.83 14.97
N LYS A 119 13.87 -9.69 14.31
CA LYS A 119 13.20 -8.44 14.72
C LYS A 119 11.68 -8.56 14.72
N ILE A 120 11.12 -9.29 13.77
CA ILE A 120 9.67 -9.53 13.68
C ILE A 120 9.26 -10.54 14.76
N LEU A 121 10.01 -11.61 14.92
CA LEU A 121 9.74 -12.61 15.95
C LEU A 121 9.78 -12.03 17.38
N ASN A 122 10.66 -11.07 17.62
CA ASN A 122 10.71 -10.36 18.91
C ASN A 122 9.43 -9.54 19.17
N VAL A 123 8.89 -8.88 18.14
CA VAL A 123 7.62 -8.15 18.25
C VAL A 123 6.48 -9.12 18.48
N ILE A 124 6.43 -10.24 17.77
CA ILE A 124 5.42 -11.29 17.95
C ILE A 124 5.44 -11.82 19.40
N GLU A 125 6.61 -12.09 19.93
CA GLU A 125 6.74 -12.54 21.34
C GLU A 125 6.14 -11.52 22.30
N THR A 126 6.41 -10.24 22.09
CA THR A 126 5.83 -9.16 22.91
C THR A 126 4.31 -9.13 22.79
N LEU A 127 3.76 -9.26 21.59
CA LEU A 127 2.32 -9.30 21.37
C LEU A 127 1.68 -10.52 22.03
N GLU A 128 2.28 -11.69 21.93
CA GLU A 128 1.78 -12.92 22.56
C GLU A 128 1.81 -12.82 24.08
N ASN A 129 2.84 -12.20 24.65
CA ASN A 129 2.92 -11.97 26.09
C ASN A 129 1.80 -11.03 26.58
N ASN A 130 1.38 -10.08 25.77
CA ASN A 130 0.27 -9.18 26.09
C ASN A 130 -1.11 -9.89 26.06
N MET A 131 -1.21 -11.04 25.40
CA MET A 131 -2.45 -11.85 25.38
C MET A 131 -2.64 -12.69 26.65
N LYS A 132 -1.58 -12.89 27.40
CA LYS A 132 -1.62 -13.65 28.68
C LYS A 132 -2.05 -12.73 29.82
#